data_995017fb426c58a0957ee019fc0ca648
#
_entry.id   995017fb426c58a0957ee019fc0ca648
#
_cell.length_a   1.000
_cell.length_b   1.000
_cell.length_c   1.000
_cell.angle_alpha   90.00
_cell.angle_beta   90.00
_cell.angle_gamma   90.00
#
_symmetry.space_group_name_H-M   'P 1'
#
loop_
_entity.id
_entity.type
_entity.pdbx_description
1 polymer ?
#
loop_
_entity_poly.entity_id
_entity_poly.type
_entity_poly.pdbx_seq_one_letter_code
_entity_poly.pdbx_strand_id
1 'polypeptide(L)'
;MRHLIFLLSIALFIPFQAHAQPQQVKTGVYLMNLYDLNMDEHSFYADFYIWFKWKGRIDPTSIEFVNAIEKWSMDKATFDGDSTPVSLKTGEKYKIFRIEGRFFHSFSLNRFPLDQHQLDIQIENPEFPADSLQYVADTMGAQIRNTLNMVGWDMKGSEIVTKVHDYGSNFGNPEENAQRYSNLSYQINLARPLSYFLLKMLLPLFIVMLVSIGGLLLHPTHIDSRSS
;
A
#
# COMPACT_ATOMS: atom_id res chain seq x y z
N MET A 1 -59.55 -14.77 40.69
CA MET A 1 -59.06 -14.18 39.45
C MET A 1 -58.15 -12.96 39.65
N ARG A 2 -57.30 -12.88 40.71
CA ARG A 2 -56.45 -11.70 40.99
C ARG A 2 -54.97 -12.01 40.99
N HIS A 3 -54.54 -13.24 40.67
CA HIS A 3 -53.14 -13.66 40.68
C HIS A 3 -52.55 -13.93 39.29
N LEU A 4 -53.32 -13.70 38.20
CA LEU A 4 -52.86 -13.99 36.82
C LEU A 4 -52.27 -12.79 36.10
N ILE A 5 -52.29 -11.58 36.70
CA ILE A 5 -51.82 -10.35 36.04
C ILE A 5 -50.37 -10.02 36.43
N PHE A 6 -49.79 -10.71 37.43
CA PHE A 6 -48.41 -10.39 37.92
C PHE A 6 -47.31 -11.16 37.21
N LEU A 7 -47.62 -12.11 36.33
CA LEU A 7 -46.64 -12.93 35.62
C LEU A 7 -46.31 -12.43 34.20
N LEU A 8 -46.98 -11.37 33.71
CA LEU A 8 -46.81 -10.88 32.34
C LEU A 8 -45.86 -9.68 32.20
N SER A 9 -45.31 -9.16 33.31
CA SER A 9 -44.43 -7.96 33.30
C SER A 9 -42.92 -8.23 33.45
N ILE A 10 -42.51 -9.51 33.45
CA ILE A 10 -41.06 -9.88 33.61
C ILE A 10 -40.42 -10.23 32.28
N ALA A 11 -41.09 -10.21 31.16
CA ALA A 11 -40.62 -10.78 29.89
C ALA A 11 -40.16 -9.78 28.87
N LEU A 12 -39.54 -8.62 29.22
CA LEU A 12 -38.95 -7.74 28.17
C LEU A 12 -37.79 -6.86 28.68
N PHE A 13 -36.86 -7.43 29.42
CA PHE A 13 -35.54 -6.86 29.54
C PHE A 13 -34.54 -7.80 28.85
N ILE A 14 -34.62 -7.87 27.50
CA ILE A 14 -33.52 -8.34 26.69
C ILE A 14 -32.51 -7.17 26.69
N PRO A 15 -31.34 -7.30 27.32
CA PRO A 15 -30.32 -6.26 27.19
C PRO A 15 -29.96 -6.20 25.71
N PHE A 16 -30.38 -5.13 25.06
CA PHE A 16 -29.87 -4.79 23.72
C PHE A 16 -28.38 -4.49 23.90
N GLN A 17 -27.53 -5.47 23.63
CA GLN A 17 -26.11 -5.26 23.57
C GLN A 17 -25.84 -4.34 22.38
N ALA A 18 -25.85 -3.04 22.64
CA ALA A 18 -25.35 -2.05 21.68
C ALA A 18 -23.85 -2.34 21.49
N HIS A 19 -23.52 -3.07 20.43
CA HIS A 19 -22.12 -3.14 19.97
C HIS A 19 -21.72 -1.70 19.65
N ALA A 20 -20.79 -1.16 20.42
CA ALA A 20 -20.22 0.14 20.13
C ALA A 20 -19.59 0.07 18.73
N GLN A 21 -19.99 0.96 17.83
CA GLN A 21 -19.39 1.00 16.51
C GLN A 21 -17.90 1.39 16.66
N PRO A 22 -17.00 0.74 15.89
CA PRO A 22 -15.58 1.05 15.92
C PRO A 22 -15.34 2.52 15.56
N GLN A 23 -14.33 3.12 16.20
CA GLN A 23 -13.90 4.47 15.87
C GLN A 23 -13.36 4.51 14.44
N GLN A 24 -14.03 5.25 13.57
CA GLN A 24 -13.57 5.44 12.19
C GLN A 24 -12.48 6.52 12.11
N VAL A 25 -11.42 6.22 11.37
CA VAL A 25 -10.26 7.08 11.15
C VAL A 25 -10.09 7.30 9.65
N LYS A 26 -10.39 8.52 9.20
CA LYS A 26 -10.17 8.90 7.79
C LYS A 26 -8.68 9.08 7.56
N THR A 27 -8.15 8.29 6.64
CA THR A 27 -6.71 8.24 6.36
C THR A 27 -6.46 8.49 4.89
N GLY A 28 -5.44 9.28 4.59
CA GLY A 28 -5.01 9.51 3.23
C GLY A 28 -3.49 9.49 3.10
N VAL A 29 -3.01 9.28 1.88
CA VAL A 29 -1.60 9.18 1.53
C VAL A 29 -1.31 10.06 0.33
N TYR A 30 -0.19 10.79 0.38
CA TYR A 30 0.35 11.55 -0.73
C TYR A 30 1.77 11.05 -1.03
N LEU A 31 1.93 10.35 -2.15
CA LEU A 31 3.21 9.80 -2.57
C LEU A 31 4.11 10.91 -3.12
N MET A 32 5.27 11.10 -2.51
CA MET A 32 6.28 12.08 -2.90
C MET A 32 7.29 11.49 -3.87
N ASN A 33 7.86 10.33 -3.51
CA ASN A 33 8.86 9.64 -4.30
C ASN A 33 8.65 8.13 -4.23
N LEU A 34 9.01 7.47 -5.33
CA LEU A 34 9.05 6.02 -5.45
C LEU A 34 10.34 5.68 -6.21
N TYR A 35 11.20 4.84 -5.64
CA TYR A 35 12.50 4.56 -6.21
C TYR A 35 13.03 3.20 -5.77
N ASP A 36 14.14 2.77 -6.36
CA ASP A 36 14.81 1.51 -6.07
C ASP A 36 13.87 0.29 -6.09
N LEU A 37 13.13 0.13 -7.22
CA LEU A 37 12.36 -1.08 -7.47
C LEU A 37 13.34 -2.23 -7.74
N ASN A 38 13.62 -3.00 -6.71
CA ASN A 38 14.54 -4.12 -6.76
C ASN A 38 13.76 -5.43 -6.87
N MET A 39 13.76 -6.00 -8.09
CA MET A 39 13.03 -7.24 -8.38
C MET A 39 13.68 -8.46 -7.72
N ASP A 40 15.00 -8.46 -7.60
CA ASP A 40 15.77 -9.57 -7.03
C ASP A 40 15.57 -9.67 -5.51
N GLU A 41 15.48 -8.52 -4.85
CA GLU A 41 15.24 -8.43 -3.40
C GLU A 41 13.76 -8.29 -3.04
N HIS A 42 12.87 -8.32 -4.05
CA HIS A 42 11.42 -8.19 -3.83
C HIS A 42 11.05 -6.95 -3.02
N SER A 43 11.62 -5.78 -3.38
CA SER A 43 11.46 -4.57 -2.56
C SER A 43 11.41 -3.28 -3.39
N PHE A 44 10.89 -2.23 -2.77
CA PHE A 44 10.89 -0.87 -3.28
C PHE A 44 10.99 0.14 -2.14
N TYR A 45 11.52 1.33 -2.42
CA TYR A 45 11.51 2.46 -1.50
C TYR A 45 10.39 3.42 -1.84
N ALA A 46 9.69 3.92 -0.81
CA ALA A 46 8.68 4.95 -0.94
C ALA A 46 8.88 6.05 0.11
N ASP A 47 8.71 7.30 -0.32
CA ASP A 47 8.67 8.51 0.51
C ASP A 47 7.29 9.14 0.32
N PHE A 48 6.52 9.28 1.38
CA PHE A 48 5.14 9.74 1.32
C PHE A 48 4.69 10.44 2.59
N TYR A 49 3.67 11.29 2.45
CA TYR A 49 2.91 11.79 3.56
C TYR A 49 1.73 10.90 3.84
N ILE A 50 1.44 10.66 5.13
CA ILE A 50 0.23 10.00 5.59
C ILE A 50 -0.45 10.87 6.64
N TRP A 51 -1.76 11.06 6.53
CA TRP A 51 -2.53 11.82 7.51
C TRP A 51 -3.70 11.03 8.05
N PHE A 52 -4.08 11.39 9.27
CA PHE A 52 -5.21 10.81 10.01
C PHE A 52 -6.15 11.91 10.46
N LYS A 53 -7.46 11.70 10.28
CA LYS A 53 -8.54 12.54 10.80
C LYS A 53 -9.49 11.66 11.58
N TRP A 54 -9.75 11.97 12.84
CA TRP A 54 -10.62 11.15 13.67
C TRP A 54 -11.38 11.96 14.71
N LYS A 55 -12.48 11.36 15.21
CA LYS A 55 -13.21 11.78 16.40
C LYS A 55 -13.15 10.66 17.42
N GLY A 56 -13.07 11.02 18.70
CA GLY A 56 -13.04 10.02 19.77
C GLY A 56 -11.75 10.05 20.59
N ARG A 57 -11.59 9.04 21.44
CA ARG A 57 -10.53 8.99 22.45
C ARG A 57 -9.32 8.19 22.01
N ILE A 58 -9.51 7.20 21.13
CA ILE A 58 -8.44 6.33 20.67
C ILE A 58 -7.51 7.14 19.78
N ASP A 59 -6.22 7.09 20.04
CA ASP A 59 -5.17 7.65 19.18
C ASP A 59 -4.83 6.63 18.08
N PRO A 60 -5.13 6.91 16.79
CA PRO A 60 -4.88 5.97 15.71
C PRO A 60 -3.44 6.02 15.17
N THR A 61 -2.57 6.84 15.74
CA THR A 61 -1.26 7.16 15.16
C THR A 61 -0.13 6.22 15.57
N SER A 62 -0.44 5.24 16.44
CA SER A 62 0.42 4.07 16.66
C SER A 62 0.22 3.12 15.48
N ILE A 63 1.04 3.28 14.44
CA ILE A 63 0.93 2.52 13.21
C ILE A 63 2.11 1.57 13.04
N GLU A 64 1.80 0.39 12.51
CA GLU A 64 2.76 -0.57 12.01
C GLU A 64 2.63 -0.72 10.49
N PHE A 65 3.76 -0.77 9.80
CA PHE A 65 3.80 -1.13 8.38
C PHE A 65 4.03 -2.64 8.27
N VAL A 66 2.97 -3.35 7.87
CA VAL A 66 2.95 -4.83 7.88
C VAL A 66 4.00 -5.42 6.94
N ASN A 67 4.18 -4.79 5.76
CA ASN A 67 5.13 -5.24 4.75
C ASN A 67 6.42 -4.41 4.69
N ALA A 68 6.76 -3.67 5.75
CA ALA A 68 8.04 -2.98 5.82
C ALA A 68 9.21 -3.97 6.00
N ILE A 69 10.26 -3.75 5.21
CA ILE A 69 11.56 -4.36 5.40
C ILE A 69 12.43 -3.37 6.19
N GLU A 70 13.33 -3.87 7.05
CA GLU A 70 14.24 -3.01 7.82
C GLU A 70 13.51 -1.93 8.62
N LYS A 71 12.56 -2.35 9.46
CA LYS A 71 11.70 -1.45 10.27
C LYS A 71 12.49 -0.43 11.10
N TRP A 72 13.75 -0.73 11.44
CA TRP A 72 14.67 0.16 12.18
C TRP A 72 15.25 1.30 11.33
N SER A 73 15.21 1.20 10.00
CA SER A 73 15.72 2.23 9.08
C SER A 73 14.62 3.16 8.54
N MET A 74 13.37 2.96 8.99
CA MET A 74 12.27 3.83 8.58
C MET A 74 12.37 5.19 9.25
N ASP A 75 12.48 6.24 8.44
CA ASP A 75 12.41 7.62 8.94
C ASP A 75 10.95 8.05 9.06
N LYS A 76 10.57 8.46 10.27
CA LYS A 76 9.23 8.98 10.59
C LYS A 76 9.37 10.39 11.15
N ALA A 77 9.15 11.37 10.29
CA ALA A 77 9.14 12.78 10.69
C ALA A 77 7.70 13.28 10.90
N THR A 78 7.47 13.94 12.04
CA THR A 78 6.24 14.71 12.27
C THR A 78 6.38 16.10 11.65
N PHE A 79 5.35 16.59 10.95
CA PHE A 79 5.43 17.85 10.21
C PHE A 79 5.55 19.09 11.09
N ASP A 80 5.05 19.05 12.33
CA ASP A 80 4.99 20.20 13.24
C ASP A 80 5.94 20.11 14.44
N GLY A 81 6.84 19.12 14.49
CA GLY A 81 7.75 18.96 15.63
C GLY A 81 7.06 18.68 16.97
N ASP A 82 5.73 18.71 17.02
CA ASP A 82 4.91 18.49 18.20
C ASP A 82 4.14 17.17 18.07
N SER A 83 4.14 16.41 19.15
CA SER A 83 3.48 15.10 19.19
C SER A 83 1.95 15.18 19.29
N THR A 84 1.39 16.37 19.50
CA THR A 84 -0.04 16.57 19.77
C THR A 84 -0.86 16.75 18.49
N PRO A 85 -2.02 16.05 18.34
CA PRO A 85 -2.90 16.24 17.22
C PRO A 85 -3.51 17.66 17.19
N VAL A 86 -3.63 18.24 15.98
CA VAL A 86 -4.29 19.52 15.77
C VAL A 86 -5.80 19.32 15.73
N SER A 87 -6.55 20.18 16.41
CA SER A 87 -8.02 20.20 16.33
C SER A 87 -8.49 21.00 15.12
N LEU A 88 -9.21 20.36 14.21
CA LEU A 88 -9.81 21.01 13.04
C LEU A 88 -11.12 21.74 13.42
N LYS A 89 -11.54 22.71 12.58
CA LYS A 89 -12.83 23.39 12.74
C LYS A 89 -14.04 22.45 12.70
N THR A 90 -13.88 21.26 12.11
CA THR A 90 -14.88 20.17 12.06
C THR A 90 -15.04 19.42 13.38
N GLY A 91 -14.19 19.73 14.39
CA GLY A 91 -14.11 19.00 15.65
C GLY A 91 -13.38 17.66 15.52
N GLU A 92 -12.76 17.37 14.38
CA GLU A 92 -11.87 16.22 14.17
C GLU A 92 -10.46 16.58 14.64
N LYS A 93 -9.75 15.59 15.17
CA LYS A 93 -8.31 15.65 15.40
C LYS A 93 -7.61 15.32 14.10
N TYR A 94 -6.47 15.94 13.84
CA TYR A 94 -5.66 15.76 12.64
C TYR A 94 -4.20 15.57 13.02
N LYS A 95 -3.55 14.61 12.36
CA LYS A 95 -2.10 14.42 12.46
C LYS A 95 -1.56 13.95 11.12
N ILE A 96 -0.36 14.40 10.76
CA ILE A 96 0.33 14.04 9.52
C ILE A 96 1.76 13.63 9.84
N PHE A 97 2.26 12.63 9.09
CA PHE A 97 3.63 12.17 9.13
C PHE A 97 4.21 12.15 7.72
N ARG A 98 5.50 12.37 7.60
CA ARG A 98 6.28 11.98 6.44
C ARG A 98 7.01 10.70 6.79
N ILE A 99 6.89 9.71 5.94
CA ILE A 99 7.47 8.38 6.09
C ILE A 99 8.33 8.09 4.89
N GLU A 100 9.54 7.64 5.16
CA GLU A 100 10.42 7.08 4.14
C GLU A 100 10.85 5.69 4.59
N GLY A 101 10.74 4.69 3.69
CA GLY A 101 11.06 3.32 4.05
C GLY A 101 11.05 2.37 2.87
N ARG A 102 11.54 1.16 3.16
CA ARG A 102 11.62 0.04 2.22
C ARG A 102 10.51 -0.94 2.49
N PHE A 103 9.80 -1.35 1.43
CA PHE A 103 8.64 -2.21 1.50
C PHE A 103 8.82 -3.46 0.64
N PHE A 104 8.30 -4.58 1.12
CA PHE A 104 8.27 -5.84 0.39
C PHE A 104 7.19 -5.82 -0.68
N HIS A 105 7.53 -6.31 -1.88
CA HIS A 105 6.58 -6.61 -2.95
C HIS A 105 7.06 -7.80 -3.77
N SER A 106 6.22 -8.80 -3.97
CA SER A 106 6.54 -9.96 -4.82
C SER A 106 6.37 -9.62 -6.30
N PHE A 107 7.46 -9.38 -7.01
CA PHE A 107 7.44 -9.11 -8.44
C PHE A 107 7.23 -10.39 -9.25
N SER A 108 6.12 -10.47 -9.98
CA SER A 108 5.84 -11.56 -10.92
C SER A 108 6.28 -11.16 -12.32
N LEU A 109 7.23 -11.89 -12.89
CA LEU A 109 7.76 -11.65 -14.24
C LEU A 109 7.04 -12.44 -15.35
N ASN A 110 5.90 -13.08 -15.05
CA ASN A 110 5.16 -13.94 -15.99
C ASN A 110 4.74 -13.24 -17.29
N ARG A 111 4.63 -11.90 -17.28
CA ARG A 111 4.25 -11.06 -18.43
C ARG A 111 5.40 -10.19 -18.92
N PHE A 112 6.62 -10.44 -18.43
CA PHE A 112 7.79 -9.69 -18.91
C PHE A 112 7.90 -9.80 -20.43
N PRO A 113 8.18 -8.73 -21.18
CA PRO A 113 8.56 -7.37 -20.74
C PRO A 113 7.40 -6.36 -20.66
N LEU A 114 6.15 -6.80 -20.69
CA LEU A 114 4.94 -5.97 -20.59
C LEU A 114 4.24 -6.18 -19.24
N ASP A 115 5.03 -6.32 -18.20
CA ASP A 115 4.58 -6.58 -16.85
C ASP A 115 3.90 -5.36 -16.22
N GLN A 116 2.95 -5.64 -15.34
CA GLN A 116 2.24 -4.68 -14.52
C GLN A 116 2.36 -5.11 -13.07
N HIS A 117 2.57 -4.14 -12.19
CA HIS A 117 2.67 -4.38 -10.75
C HIS A 117 1.76 -3.43 -9.98
N GLN A 118 1.17 -3.94 -8.93
CA GLN A 118 0.45 -3.18 -7.94
C GLN A 118 1.27 -3.23 -6.64
N LEU A 119 2.09 -2.20 -6.43
CA LEU A 119 2.84 -2.05 -5.18
C LEU A 119 1.89 -1.64 -4.08
N ASP A 120 2.03 -2.20 -2.90
CA ASP A 120 1.19 -1.84 -1.76
C ASP A 120 2.01 -1.50 -0.52
N ILE A 121 1.54 -0.50 0.21
CA ILE A 121 2.03 -0.13 1.54
C ILE A 121 0.90 -0.43 2.51
N GLN A 122 1.12 -1.43 3.37
CA GLN A 122 0.09 -1.95 4.27
C GLN A 122 0.30 -1.41 5.69
N ILE A 123 -0.75 -0.84 6.26
CA ILE A 123 -0.73 -0.18 7.55
C ILE A 123 -1.80 -0.78 8.46
N GLU A 124 -1.41 -1.07 9.69
CA GLU A 124 -2.30 -1.53 10.76
C GLU A 124 -2.02 -0.75 12.06
N ASN A 125 -2.98 -0.77 12.96
CA ASN A 125 -2.76 -0.32 14.32
C ASN A 125 -2.58 -1.55 15.21
N PRO A 126 -1.40 -1.77 15.84
CA PRO A 126 -1.13 -2.98 16.61
C PRO A 126 -1.80 -2.97 18.01
N GLU A 127 -2.27 -1.79 18.46
CA GLU A 127 -2.83 -1.65 19.83
C GLU A 127 -4.34 -1.90 19.86
N PHE A 128 -5.06 -1.62 18.77
CA PHE A 128 -6.52 -1.65 18.75
C PHE A 128 -7.05 -2.59 17.66
N PRO A 129 -7.83 -3.61 18.04
CA PRO A 129 -8.45 -4.51 17.08
C PRO A 129 -9.51 -3.80 16.22
N ALA A 130 -9.89 -4.43 15.11
CA ALA A 130 -10.84 -3.87 14.14
C ALA A 130 -12.23 -3.54 14.72
N ASP A 131 -12.63 -4.16 15.82
CA ASP A 131 -13.88 -3.89 16.50
C ASP A 131 -13.82 -2.58 17.31
N SER A 132 -12.64 -2.04 17.57
CA SER A 132 -12.41 -0.78 18.29
C SER A 132 -12.02 0.37 17.37
N LEU A 133 -11.19 0.11 16.34
CA LEU A 133 -10.66 1.11 15.42
C LEU A 133 -10.70 0.60 13.98
N GLN A 134 -11.19 1.43 13.06
CA GLN A 134 -11.19 1.14 11.63
C GLN A 134 -10.65 2.32 10.82
N TYR A 135 -9.66 2.03 9.99
CA TYR A 135 -9.20 2.97 8.97
C TYR A 135 -10.18 2.98 7.79
N VAL A 136 -10.50 4.17 7.30
CA VAL A 136 -11.31 4.39 6.10
C VAL A 136 -10.59 5.40 5.21
N ALA A 137 -10.73 5.25 3.89
CA ALA A 137 -10.13 6.20 2.96
C ALA A 137 -10.72 7.61 3.14
N ASP A 138 -9.88 8.63 3.22
CA ASP A 138 -10.32 10.04 3.17
C ASP A 138 -10.79 10.37 1.74
N THR A 139 -11.62 11.38 1.58
CA THR A 139 -12.28 11.76 0.30
C THR A 139 -11.27 12.05 -0.82
N MET A 140 -10.07 12.53 -0.47
CA MET A 140 -8.94 12.73 -1.39
C MET A 140 -7.73 11.93 -0.92
N GLY A 141 -7.97 10.67 -0.53
CA GLY A 141 -7.02 9.91 0.26
C GLY A 141 -5.84 9.35 -0.51
N ALA A 142 -5.98 9.05 -1.80
CA ALA A 142 -4.92 8.45 -2.61
C ALA A 142 -4.40 9.47 -3.62
N GLN A 143 -3.22 10.03 -3.38
CA GLN A 143 -2.63 11.05 -4.25
C GLN A 143 -1.18 10.71 -4.59
N ILE A 144 -0.75 11.16 -5.76
CA ILE A 144 0.63 11.03 -6.25
C ILE A 144 1.11 12.42 -6.67
N ARG A 145 2.33 12.75 -6.35
CA ARG A 145 2.98 13.97 -6.80
C ARG A 145 2.99 14.03 -8.33
N ASN A 146 2.45 15.10 -8.91
CA ASN A 146 2.31 15.26 -10.37
C ASN A 146 3.64 15.21 -11.15
N THR A 147 4.76 15.54 -10.49
CA THR A 147 6.10 15.51 -11.10
C THR A 147 6.84 14.20 -10.89
N LEU A 148 6.20 13.21 -10.25
CA LEU A 148 6.81 11.92 -10.01
C LEU A 148 6.90 11.14 -11.32
N ASN A 149 8.11 10.81 -11.71
CA ASN A 149 8.41 10.04 -12.91
C ASN A 149 9.43 8.95 -12.60
N MET A 150 9.20 7.76 -13.10
CA MET A 150 10.09 6.62 -12.91
C MET A 150 10.64 6.15 -14.24
N VAL A 151 11.96 5.98 -14.32
CA VAL A 151 12.61 5.46 -15.53
C VAL A 151 12.17 4.00 -15.76
N GLY A 152 11.57 3.75 -16.93
CA GLY A 152 11.16 2.41 -17.33
C GLY A 152 9.81 1.94 -16.78
N TRP A 153 9.06 2.82 -16.10
CA TRP A 153 7.73 2.54 -15.57
C TRP A 153 6.76 3.70 -15.78
N ASP A 154 5.58 3.39 -16.23
CA ASP A 154 4.43 4.30 -16.27
C ASP A 154 3.61 4.15 -15.00
N MET A 155 3.37 5.24 -14.31
CA MET A 155 2.48 5.29 -13.17
C MET A 155 1.03 5.39 -13.65
N LYS A 156 0.20 4.40 -13.30
CA LYS A 156 -1.19 4.31 -13.77
C LYS A 156 -2.20 4.87 -12.76
N GLY A 157 -1.75 5.20 -11.56
CA GLY A 157 -2.55 5.77 -10.49
C GLY A 157 -2.33 5.10 -9.16
N SER A 158 -3.06 5.57 -8.16
CA SER A 158 -3.06 4.98 -6.82
C SER A 158 -4.46 4.96 -6.23
N GLU A 159 -4.67 4.04 -5.29
CA GLU A 159 -5.92 3.90 -4.53
C GLU A 159 -5.65 3.46 -3.10
N ILE A 160 -6.62 3.70 -2.23
CA ILE A 160 -6.62 3.18 -0.86
C ILE A 160 -7.71 2.12 -0.75
N VAL A 161 -7.30 0.93 -0.35
CA VAL A 161 -8.20 -0.19 -0.05
C VAL A 161 -8.13 -0.48 1.45
N THR A 162 -9.30 -0.60 2.07
CA THR A 162 -9.39 -0.94 3.50
C THR A 162 -10.08 -2.28 3.68
N LYS A 163 -9.56 -3.10 4.56
CA LYS A 163 -10.11 -4.43 4.89
C LYS A 163 -9.87 -4.76 6.35
N VAL A 164 -10.59 -5.73 6.87
CA VAL A 164 -10.24 -6.36 8.13
C VAL A 164 -9.29 -7.52 7.83
N HIS A 165 -8.09 -7.45 8.39
CA HIS A 165 -7.10 -8.52 8.31
C HIS A 165 -7.31 -9.47 9.49
N ASP A 166 -7.63 -10.71 9.19
CA ASP A 166 -7.79 -11.78 10.17
C ASP A 166 -6.53 -12.65 10.15
N TYR A 167 -5.78 -12.64 11.24
CA TYR A 167 -4.57 -13.45 11.36
C TYR A 167 -4.85 -14.93 11.58
N GLY A 168 -6.10 -15.30 11.91
CA GLY A 168 -6.45 -16.69 12.25
C GLY A 168 -5.70 -17.23 13.45
N SER A 169 -5.09 -16.36 14.25
CA SER A 169 -4.22 -16.68 15.38
C SER A 169 -4.48 -15.75 16.55
N ASN A 170 -4.37 -16.28 17.77
CA ASN A 170 -4.36 -15.50 19.00
C ASN A 170 -2.92 -15.15 19.46
N PHE A 171 -1.92 -15.37 18.61
CA PHE A 171 -0.50 -15.17 18.90
C PHE A 171 -0.01 -15.87 20.19
N GLY A 172 -0.65 -16.98 20.55
CA GLY A 172 -0.29 -17.77 21.71
C GLY A 172 -0.92 -17.29 23.04
N ASN A 173 -1.80 -16.27 23.01
CA ASN A 173 -2.56 -15.85 24.18
C ASN A 173 -3.87 -16.67 24.28
N PRO A 174 -3.99 -17.65 25.20
CA PRO A 174 -5.18 -18.52 25.28
C PRO A 174 -6.44 -17.80 25.79
N GLU A 175 -6.29 -16.59 26.34
CA GLU A 175 -7.40 -15.80 26.87
C GLU A 175 -8.05 -14.92 25.76
N GLU A 176 -7.43 -14.82 24.59
CA GLU A 176 -7.89 -14.01 23.49
C GLU A 176 -8.34 -14.86 22.29
N ASN A 177 -9.30 -14.31 21.54
CA ASN A 177 -9.71 -14.87 20.26
C ASN A 177 -8.67 -14.55 19.16
N ALA A 178 -8.87 -15.12 17.95
CA ALA A 178 -8.08 -14.76 16.79
C ALA A 178 -8.07 -13.25 16.57
N GLN A 179 -6.87 -12.69 16.41
CA GLN A 179 -6.69 -11.25 16.31
C GLN A 179 -7.08 -10.73 14.93
N ARG A 180 -7.85 -9.66 14.92
CA ARG A 180 -8.36 -9.02 13.70
C ARG A 180 -8.07 -7.53 13.76
N TYR A 181 -7.36 -7.02 12.76
CA TYR A 181 -6.98 -5.60 12.70
C TYR A 181 -7.53 -4.92 11.45
N SER A 182 -7.76 -3.61 11.56
CA SER A 182 -8.10 -2.80 10.40
C SER A 182 -6.84 -2.56 9.58
N ASN A 183 -6.78 -3.14 8.38
CA ASN A 183 -5.68 -2.99 7.43
C ASN A 183 -6.06 -1.95 6.38
N LEU A 184 -5.19 -0.95 6.19
CA LEU A 184 -5.25 0.01 5.10
C LEU A 184 -4.10 -0.27 4.15
N SER A 185 -4.40 -0.53 2.88
CA SER A 185 -3.41 -0.74 1.82
C SER A 185 -3.46 0.44 0.85
N TYR A 186 -2.38 1.20 0.78
CA TYR A 186 -2.16 2.19 -0.27
C TYR A 186 -1.52 1.50 -1.47
N GLN A 187 -2.25 1.39 -2.57
CA GLN A 187 -1.89 0.65 -3.77
C GLN A 187 -1.43 1.60 -4.85
N ILE A 188 -0.30 1.29 -5.48
CA ILE A 188 0.32 2.06 -6.56
C ILE A 188 0.40 1.17 -7.79
N ASN A 189 -0.29 1.54 -8.87
CA ASN A 189 -0.34 0.77 -10.09
C ASN A 189 0.74 1.22 -11.07
N LEU A 190 1.63 0.32 -11.45
CA LEU A 190 2.74 0.52 -12.38
C LEU A 190 2.60 -0.39 -13.59
N ALA A 191 3.02 0.10 -14.77
CA ALA A 191 3.11 -0.69 -15.99
C ALA A 191 4.39 -0.38 -16.76
N ARG A 192 5.00 -1.38 -17.39
CA ARG A 192 6.10 -1.10 -18.32
C ARG A 192 5.57 -0.50 -19.61
N PRO A 193 6.16 0.61 -20.09
CA PRO A 193 5.79 1.17 -21.38
C PRO A 193 6.26 0.27 -22.54
N LEU A 194 5.43 0.15 -23.57
CA LEU A 194 5.76 -0.61 -24.78
C LEU A 194 7.06 -0.11 -25.45
N SER A 195 7.35 1.19 -25.37
CA SER A 195 8.58 1.79 -25.88
C SER A 195 9.83 1.19 -25.27
N TYR A 196 9.80 0.79 -23.99
CA TYR A 196 10.90 0.10 -23.34
C TYR A 196 11.25 -1.22 -24.06
N PHE A 197 10.26 -2.03 -24.37
CA PHE A 197 10.41 -3.28 -25.09
C PHE A 197 10.94 -3.06 -26.51
N LEU A 198 10.31 -2.13 -27.26
CA LEU A 198 10.70 -1.86 -28.65
C LEU A 198 12.13 -1.34 -28.76
N LEU A 199 12.51 -0.36 -27.94
CA LEU A 199 13.80 0.30 -28.06
C LEU A 199 14.95 -0.48 -27.39
N LYS A 200 14.71 -1.14 -26.25
CA LYS A 200 15.79 -1.82 -25.52
C LYS A 200 15.98 -3.29 -25.90
N MET A 201 14.94 -3.95 -26.39
CA MET A 201 14.99 -5.38 -26.74
C MET A 201 14.91 -5.62 -28.24
N LEU A 202 13.90 -5.10 -28.93
CA LEU A 202 13.70 -5.40 -30.34
C LEU A 202 14.69 -4.66 -31.25
N LEU A 203 14.99 -3.40 -30.99
CA LEU A 203 15.88 -2.62 -31.84
C LEU A 203 17.31 -3.21 -31.93
N PRO A 204 18.01 -3.56 -30.84
CA PRO A 204 19.32 -4.21 -30.91
C PRO A 204 19.27 -5.55 -31.66
N LEU A 205 18.24 -6.36 -31.39
CA LEU A 205 18.05 -7.65 -32.10
C LEU A 205 17.89 -7.45 -33.61
N PHE A 206 17.08 -6.46 -34.00
CA PHE A 206 16.86 -6.12 -35.42
C PHE A 206 18.15 -5.64 -36.09
N ILE A 207 18.96 -4.83 -35.41
CA ILE A 207 20.29 -4.37 -35.93
C ILE A 207 21.20 -5.57 -36.15
N VAL A 208 21.33 -6.47 -35.19
CA VAL A 208 22.16 -7.68 -35.31
C VAL A 208 21.69 -8.54 -36.48
N MET A 209 20.38 -8.71 -36.63
CA MET A 209 19.80 -9.46 -37.74
C MET A 209 20.14 -8.83 -39.11
N LEU A 210 20.01 -7.50 -39.25
CA LEU A 210 20.37 -6.78 -40.50
C LEU A 210 21.86 -6.91 -40.84
N VAL A 211 22.75 -6.76 -39.81
CA VAL A 211 24.19 -6.93 -40.00
C VAL A 211 24.53 -8.35 -40.46
N SER A 212 23.89 -9.36 -39.86
CA SER A 212 24.07 -10.77 -40.25
C SER A 212 23.64 -11.04 -41.70
N ILE A 213 22.46 -10.53 -42.08
CA ILE A 213 21.99 -10.65 -43.47
C ILE A 213 22.95 -9.93 -44.43
N GLY A 214 23.36 -8.70 -44.12
CA GLY A 214 24.32 -7.94 -44.91
C GLY A 214 25.66 -8.70 -45.12
N GLY A 215 26.16 -9.35 -44.04
CA GLY A 215 27.34 -10.19 -44.13
C GLY A 215 27.18 -11.41 -45.06
N LEU A 216 26.01 -12.01 -45.10
CA LEU A 216 25.72 -13.12 -46.01
C LEU A 216 25.60 -12.69 -47.50
N LEU A 217 25.19 -11.46 -47.76
CA LEU A 217 25.05 -10.92 -49.09
C LEU A 217 26.38 -10.46 -49.73
N LEU A 218 27.45 -10.35 -48.94
CA LEU A 218 28.79 -10.02 -49.47
C LEU A 218 29.28 -11.14 -50.38
N HIS A 219 29.70 -10.77 -51.59
CA HIS A 219 30.22 -11.70 -52.58
C HIS A 219 31.57 -12.34 -52.10
N PRO A 220 31.87 -13.61 -52.40
CA PRO A 220 33.08 -14.31 -51.97
C PRO A 220 34.38 -13.61 -52.33
N THR A 221 34.42 -12.78 -53.38
CA THR A 221 35.61 -12.01 -53.78
C THR A 221 35.98 -10.88 -52.76
N HIS A 222 35.13 -10.58 -51.79
CA HIS A 222 35.38 -9.60 -50.75
C HIS A 222 35.63 -10.27 -49.39
N ILE A 223 36.40 -11.37 -49.40
CA ILE A 223 36.69 -12.18 -48.18
C ILE A 223 37.32 -11.35 -47.08
N ASP A 224 38.22 -10.41 -47.42
CA ASP A 224 38.91 -9.57 -46.48
C ASP A 224 37.99 -8.67 -45.66
N SER A 225 36.83 -8.30 -46.20
CA SER A 225 35.82 -7.53 -45.49
C SER A 225 34.82 -8.39 -44.64
N ARG A 226 34.90 -9.73 -44.78
CA ARG A 226 34.12 -10.68 -43.99
C ARG A 226 34.79 -11.12 -42.71
N SER A 227 36.14 -11.02 -42.63
CA SER A 227 36.96 -11.55 -41.57
C SER A 227 37.54 -10.48 -40.61
N SER A 228 37.20 -9.21 -40.82
CA SER A 228 37.63 -8.08 -39.97
C SER A 228 36.59 -7.67 -38.93
#